data_18cfae6944512e25344f6de8af447cc7
#
_entry.id   18cfae6944512e25344f6de8af447cc7
#
_cell.length_a   1.000
_cell.length_b   1.000
_cell.length_c   1.000
_cell.angle_alpha   90.00
_cell.angle_beta   90.00
_cell.angle_gamma   90.00
#
_symmetry.space_group_name_H-M   'P 1'
#
loop_
_entity.id
_entity.type
_entity.pdbx_description
1 polymer ?
#
loop_
_entity_poly.entity_id
_entity_poly.type
_entity_poly.pdbx_seq_one_letter_code
_entity_poly.pdbx_strand_id
1 'polypeptide(L)'
;VPYESSTIENYLKNLNEKGAWSDINYKDKTRSGWEPRIHAERILELTKLYINSETPYFKSSEIENAIHKAMNYWFESRHPKDYGNGFRIV
;
A
#
# COMPACT_ATOMS: atom_id res chain seq x y z
N VAL A 1 -12.64 -13.12 -5.87
CA VAL A 1 -11.91 -12.79 -4.67
C VAL A 1 -12.82 -12.08 -3.70
N PRO A 2 -13.01 -12.65 -2.52
CA PRO A 2 -13.91 -12.02 -1.56
C PRO A 2 -13.34 -10.71 -1.07
N TYR A 3 -14.19 -9.75 -0.94
CA TYR A 3 -13.80 -8.46 -0.41
C TYR A 3 -15.03 -7.77 0.16
N GLU A 4 -14.80 -6.79 1.01
CA GLU A 4 -15.88 -6.00 1.55
C GLU A 4 -15.70 -4.57 1.11
N SER A 5 -16.73 -4.01 0.52
CA SER A 5 -16.65 -2.64 0.02
C SER A 5 -16.31 -1.64 1.11
N SER A 6 -16.86 -1.85 2.31
CA SER A 6 -16.57 -0.92 3.39
C SER A 6 -15.09 -0.95 3.78
N THR A 7 -14.47 -2.11 3.71
CA THR A 7 -13.05 -2.22 4.00
C THR A 7 -12.23 -1.46 2.96
N ILE A 8 -12.59 -1.63 1.70
CA ILE A 8 -11.85 -0.95 0.63
C ILE A 8 -12.04 0.55 0.71
N GLU A 9 -13.27 0.99 1.01
CA GLU A 9 -13.52 2.41 1.15
C GLU A 9 -12.69 2.99 2.29
N ASN A 10 -12.54 2.25 3.38
CA ASN A 10 -11.72 2.71 4.49
C ASN A 10 -10.25 2.76 4.11
N TYR A 11 -9.77 1.81 3.31
CA TYR A 11 -8.39 1.88 2.84
C TYR A 11 -8.17 3.16 2.06
N LEU A 12 -9.09 3.50 1.17
CA LEU A 12 -8.92 4.71 0.37
C LEU A 12 -9.03 5.97 1.22
N LYS A 13 -9.93 5.94 2.18
CA LYS A 13 -10.16 7.11 3.01
C LYS A 13 -9.01 7.40 3.95
N ASN A 14 -8.40 6.36 4.48
CA ASN A 14 -7.35 6.52 5.48
C ASN A 14 -5.95 6.64 4.91
N LEU A 15 -5.82 6.56 3.61
CA LEU A 15 -4.52 6.70 2.97
C LEU A 15 -4.22 8.19 2.84
N ASN A 16 -3.10 8.62 3.41
CA ASN A 16 -2.78 10.05 3.36
C ASN A 16 -2.07 10.38 2.06
N GLU A 17 -1.73 11.65 1.88
CA GLU A 17 -1.16 12.09 0.62
C GLU A 17 0.21 11.50 0.35
N LYS A 18 0.90 11.10 1.39
CA LYS A 18 2.22 10.52 1.22
C LYS A 18 2.16 9.05 0.87
N GLY A 19 1.01 8.44 0.98
CA GLY A 19 0.87 7.03 0.69
C GLY A 19 0.96 6.14 1.90
N ALA A 20 0.82 6.70 3.09
CA ALA A 20 0.84 5.91 4.32
C ALA A 20 -0.57 5.83 4.90
N TRP A 21 -0.85 4.73 5.57
CA TRP A 21 -2.14 4.59 6.24
C TRP A 21 -2.02 5.02 7.69
N SER A 22 -2.99 5.78 8.15
CA SER A 22 -2.93 6.36 9.49
C SER A 22 -3.07 5.31 10.60
N ASP A 23 -3.61 4.15 10.28
CA ASP A 23 -3.82 3.12 11.29
C ASP A 23 -2.70 2.09 11.36
N ILE A 24 -1.62 2.28 10.63
CA ILE A 24 -0.49 1.37 10.66
C ILE A 24 0.66 2.01 11.44
N ASN A 25 1.26 1.23 12.32
CA ASN A 25 2.40 1.71 13.06
C ASN A 25 3.67 1.37 12.28
N TYR A 26 4.16 2.32 11.50
CA TYR A 26 5.31 2.09 10.66
C TYR A 26 6.63 2.02 11.45
N LYS A 27 6.58 2.38 12.70
CA LYS A 27 7.79 2.32 13.52
C LYS A 27 7.92 1.00 14.27
N ASP A 28 6.95 0.12 14.08
CA ASP A 28 6.97 -1.16 14.75
C ASP A 28 8.13 -2.00 14.24
N LYS A 29 8.95 -2.51 15.13
CA LYS A 29 10.10 -3.31 14.76
C LYS A 29 10.04 -4.71 15.33
N THR A 30 8.89 -5.12 15.81
CA THR A 30 8.77 -6.46 16.37
C THR A 30 8.85 -7.49 15.26
N ARG A 31 9.32 -8.68 15.61
CA ARG A 31 9.42 -9.72 14.61
C ARG A 31 8.09 -10.32 14.27
N SER A 32 7.31 -10.69 15.28
CA SER A 32 5.99 -11.22 15.00
C SER A 32 5.03 -10.06 15.11
N GLY A 33 4.04 -10.00 14.30
CA GLY A 33 3.10 -8.91 14.33
C GLY A 33 3.64 -7.61 13.80
N TRP A 34 4.70 -7.66 13.02
CA TRP A 34 5.31 -6.46 12.46
C TRP A 34 4.30 -5.74 11.59
N GLU A 35 3.86 -4.58 12.08
CA GLU A 35 2.77 -3.88 11.43
C GLU A 35 3.06 -3.33 10.03
N PRO A 36 4.27 -2.90 9.72
CA PRO A 36 4.49 -2.39 8.36
C PRO A 36 4.18 -3.40 7.26
N ARG A 37 4.18 -4.69 7.57
CA ARG A 37 3.80 -5.67 6.56
C ARG A 37 2.36 -5.48 6.10
N ILE A 38 1.52 -4.86 6.94
CA ILE A 38 0.14 -4.62 6.57
C ILE A 38 0.08 -3.67 5.38
N HIS A 39 1.02 -2.76 5.30
CA HIS A 39 1.09 -1.84 4.16
C HIS A 39 1.23 -2.61 2.85
N ALA A 40 2.17 -3.55 2.81
CA ALA A 40 2.38 -4.35 1.61
C ALA A 40 1.19 -5.24 1.32
N GLU A 41 0.56 -5.76 2.36
CA GLU A 41 -0.62 -6.60 2.18
C GLU A 41 -1.76 -5.80 1.57
N ARG A 42 -1.93 -4.56 1.99
CA ARG A 42 -3.00 -3.74 1.43
C ARG A 42 -2.73 -3.39 -0.02
N ILE A 43 -1.48 -3.14 -0.37
CA ILE A 43 -1.14 -2.91 -1.77
C ILE A 43 -1.52 -4.13 -2.60
N LEU A 44 -1.24 -5.32 -2.09
CA LEU A 44 -1.56 -6.53 -2.81
C LEU A 44 -3.08 -6.69 -2.96
N GLU A 45 -3.83 -6.42 -1.90
CA GLU A 45 -5.27 -6.50 -1.98
C GLU A 45 -5.85 -5.53 -3.00
N LEU A 46 -5.36 -4.30 -2.99
CA LEU A 46 -5.85 -3.31 -3.93
C LEU A 46 -5.49 -3.70 -5.36
N THR A 47 -4.30 -4.26 -5.55
CA THR A 47 -3.89 -4.68 -6.88
C THR A 47 -4.78 -5.80 -7.40
N LYS A 48 -5.14 -6.75 -6.54
CA LYS A 48 -6.01 -7.83 -6.96
C LYS A 48 -7.37 -7.31 -7.40
N LEU A 49 -7.88 -6.31 -6.70
CA LEU A 49 -9.16 -5.74 -7.10
C LEU A 49 -9.04 -4.97 -8.40
N TYR A 50 -7.92 -4.29 -8.59
CA TYR A 50 -7.72 -3.48 -9.79
C TYR A 50 -7.70 -4.35 -11.05
N ILE A 51 -7.15 -5.55 -10.96
CA ILE A 51 -7.03 -6.39 -12.14
C ILE A 51 -8.18 -7.39 -12.29
N ASN A 52 -9.11 -7.40 -11.35
CA ASN A 52 -10.21 -8.35 -11.40
C ASN A 52 -11.44 -7.70 -12.06
N SER A 53 -11.76 -8.13 -13.25
CA SER A 53 -12.85 -7.53 -14.00
C SER A 53 -14.22 -7.75 -13.38
N GLU A 54 -14.31 -8.60 -12.38
CA GLU A 54 -15.59 -8.86 -11.73
C GLU A 54 -15.83 -7.94 -10.54
N THR A 55 -14.92 -7.02 -10.24
CA THR A 55 -15.15 -6.09 -9.15
C THR A 55 -15.43 -4.70 -9.70
N PRO A 56 -16.12 -3.86 -8.95
CA PRO A 56 -16.33 -2.48 -9.37
C PRO A 56 -15.06 -1.66 -9.36
N TYR A 57 -13.98 -2.21 -8.84
CA TYR A 57 -12.71 -1.50 -8.77
C TYR A 57 -11.78 -1.83 -9.94
N PHE A 58 -12.26 -2.62 -10.90
CA PHE A 58 -11.46 -3.01 -12.03
C PHE A 58 -11.01 -1.77 -12.80
N LYS A 59 -9.71 -1.61 -12.93
CA LYS A 59 -9.09 -0.48 -13.62
C LYS A 59 -9.53 0.88 -13.07
N SER A 60 -9.93 0.93 -11.81
CA SER A 60 -10.35 2.17 -11.19
C SER A 60 -9.15 3.09 -11.04
N SER A 61 -9.27 4.32 -11.51
CA SER A 61 -8.16 5.27 -11.36
C SER A 61 -7.92 5.63 -9.91
N GLU A 62 -8.96 5.61 -9.09
CA GLU A 62 -8.80 5.87 -7.67
C GLU A 62 -7.96 4.79 -7.03
N ILE A 63 -8.21 3.53 -7.37
CA ILE A 63 -7.43 2.43 -6.85
C ILE A 63 -6.00 2.50 -7.37
N GLU A 64 -5.84 2.83 -8.64
CA GLU A 64 -4.51 2.94 -9.22
C GLU A 64 -3.69 4.01 -8.52
N ASN A 65 -4.29 5.17 -8.26
CA ASN A 65 -3.59 6.23 -7.57
C ASN A 65 -3.20 5.81 -6.16
N ALA A 66 -4.09 5.10 -5.47
CA ALA A 66 -3.79 4.63 -4.13
C ALA A 66 -2.62 3.66 -4.15
N ILE A 67 -2.60 2.75 -5.11
CA ILE A 67 -1.51 1.79 -5.22
C ILE A 67 -0.20 2.51 -5.46
N HIS A 68 -0.19 3.48 -6.37
CA HIS A 68 1.04 4.20 -6.68
C HIS A 68 1.55 4.98 -5.48
N LYS A 69 0.67 5.65 -4.77
CA LYS A 69 1.10 6.41 -3.61
C LYS A 69 1.65 5.49 -2.53
N ALA A 70 0.97 4.39 -2.31
CA ALA A 70 1.40 3.45 -1.28
C ALA A 70 2.72 2.80 -1.63
N MET A 71 2.93 2.49 -2.90
CA MET A 71 4.19 1.90 -3.32
C MET A 71 5.34 2.89 -3.21
N ASN A 72 5.10 4.15 -3.57
CA ASN A 72 6.13 5.16 -3.44
C ASN A 72 6.53 5.36 -2.00
N TYR A 73 5.55 5.38 -1.10
CA TYR A 73 5.85 5.53 0.30
C TYR A 73 6.68 4.35 0.80
N TRP A 74 6.30 3.14 0.37
CA TRP A 74 7.00 1.94 0.80
C TRP A 74 8.45 1.98 0.38
N PHE A 75 8.70 2.33 -0.89
CA PHE A 75 10.05 2.39 -1.37
C PHE A 75 10.86 3.45 -0.64
N GLU A 76 10.31 4.63 -0.48
CA GLU A 76 11.07 5.70 0.12
C GLU A 76 11.36 5.45 1.59
N SER A 77 10.44 4.79 2.30
CA SER A 77 10.65 4.54 3.69
C SER A 77 11.55 3.33 3.94
N ARG A 78 11.58 2.37 2.99
CA ARG A 78 12.40 1.19 3.17
C ARG A 78 13.76 1.30 2.49
N HIS A 79 13.93 2.25 1.60
CA HIS A 79 15.17 2.44 0.88
C HIS A 79 15.62 3.87 1.03
N PRO A 80 16.11 4.23 2.21
CA PRO A 80 16.50 5.61 2.44
C PRO A 80 17.69 5.98 1.60
N LYS A 81 17.90 7.27 1.47
CA LYS A 81 18.93 7.76 0.60
C LYS A 81 20.30 7.29 0.97
N ASP A 82 20.53 7.07 2.25
CA ASP A 82 21.86 6.70 2.64
C ASP A 82 22.22 5.28 2.30
N TYR A 83 21.31 4.53 1.70
CA TYR A 83 21.68 3.26 1.16
C TYR A 83 22.67 3.48 0.06
N GLY A 84 22.71 4.64 -0.50
CA GLY A 84 23.65 4.91 -1.52
C GLY A 84 23.18 4.48 -2.86
N ASN A 85 23.98 4.74 -3.81
CA ASN A 85 23.58 4.54 -5.15
C ASN A 85 23.56 3.15 -5.59
N GLY A 86 24.35 2.33 -5.04
CA GLY A 86 24.41 0.99 -5.49
C GLY A 86 23.12 0.24 -5.30
N PHE A 87 22.28 0.75 -4.42
CA PHE A 87 21.07 0.06 -4.19
C PHE A 87 19.97 0.49 -5.05
N ARG A 88 20.13 1.51 -5.82
CA ARG A 88 19.10 2.00 -6.60
C ARG A 88 18.88 1.13 -7.71
N ILE A 89 18.00 0.36 -7.68
CA ILE A 89 17.73 -0.48 -8.69
C ILE A 89 17.05 0.09 -9.70
N VAL A 90 16.69 0.80 -9.87
CA VAL A 90 15.98 1.30 -10.82
C VAL A 90 15.65 0.85 -11.85
#